data_4cd80dbf3c57892895a66ee4a43cf687
#
_entry.id   4cd80dbf3c57892895a66ee4a43cf687
#
_cell.length_a   1.000
_cell.length_b   1.000
_cell.length_c   1.000
_cell.angle_alpha   90.00
_cell.angle_beta   90.00
_cell.angle_gamma   90.00
#
_symmetry.space_group_name_H-M   'P 1'
#
loop_
_entity.id
_entity.type
_entity.pdbx_description
1 polymer ?
#
loop_
_entity_poly.entity_id
_entity_poly.type
_entity_poly.pdbx_seq_one_letter_code
_entity_poly.pdbx_strand_id
1 'polypeptide(L)'
;NSISTADLLQTKDQPLRLNSMASMGHSGILGAEYLPLDVEWNFYYHDAWPSDGVTVEAFEKENLNTLTTVTTVASPGEYYIDLPMLLYKGYHTKDMTTGKKFPVTVGENGHVRAILPAGYQGTVKVWYSGMWYWRVAEGVSLLFWVAVTAYEIISHKKQRERE
;
A
#
# COMPACT_ATOMS: atom_id res chain seq x y z
N ASN A 1 -11.55 -31.05 13.56
CA ASN A 1 -11.99 -30.81 12.19
C ASN A 1 -11.12 -29.72 11.60
N SER A 2 -10.08 -30.11 10.87
CA SER A 2 -9.29 -29.16 10.11
C SER A 2 -10.05 -28.78 8.84
N ILE A 3 -10.40 -27.53 8.71
CA ILE A 3 -10.95 -26.98 7.46
C ILE A 3 -9.80 -26.98 6.44
N SER A 4 -10.02 -27.57 5.28
CA SER A 4 -8.98 -27.62 4.25
C SER A 4 -8.77 -26.22 3.64
N THR A 5 -7.57 -25.98 3.11
CA THR A 5 -7.28 -24.74 2.38
C THR A 5 -8.22 -24.54 1.20
N ALA A 6 -8.66 -25.62 0.56
CA ALA A 6 -9.62 -25.59 -0.54
C ALA A 6 -11.02 -25.12 -0.08
N ASP A 7 -11.44 -25.53 1.13
CA ASP A 7 -12.73 -25.10 1.68
C ASP A 7 -12.75 -23.60 1.99
N LEU A 8 -11.60 -23.06 2.40
CA LEU A 8 -11.41 -21.63 2.66
C LEU A 8 -11.54 -20.77 1.41
N LEU A 9 -10.96 -21.24 0.31
CA LEU A 9 -10.99 -20.53 -0.97
C LEU A 9 -12.38 -20.50 -1.59
N GLN A 10 -13.25 -21.45 -1.23
CA GLN A 10 -14.61 -21.56 -1.76
C GLN A 10 -15.67 -20.86 -0.91
N THR A 11 -15.42 -20.61 0.38
CA THR A 11 -16.40 -19.97 1.24
C THR A 11 -16.23 -18.46 1.22
N LYS A 12 -17.30 -17.73 0.94
CA LYS A 12 -17.39 -16.28 1.13
C LYS A 12 -17.69 -15.90 2.59
N ASP A 13 -17.65 -16.87 3.49
CA ASP A 13 -17.98 -16.66 4.89
C ASP A 13 -16.75 -16.07 5.63
N GLN A 14 -16.82 -14.83 5.96
CA GLN A 14 -15.75 -14.06 6.64
C GLN A 14 -15.32 -14.67 7.98
N PRO A 15 -16.22 -15.10 8.88
CA PRO A 15 -15.85 -15.71 10.15
C PRO A 15 -15.04 -17.02 9.98
N LEU A 16 -15.40 -17.84 9.00
CA LEU A 16 -14.67 -19.06 8.68
C LEU A 16 -13.27 -18.77 8.14
N ARG A 17 -13.14 -17.76 7.30
CA ARG A 17 -11.83 -17.29 6.81
C ARG A 17 -10.91 -16.88 7.96
N LEU A 18 -11.39 -16.05 8.86
CA LEU A 18 -10.61 -15.56 10.01
C LEU A 18 -10.17 -16.70 10.94
N ASN A 19 -11.07 -17.60 11.31
CA ASN A 19 -10.75 -18.71 12.17
C ASN A 19 -9.71 -19.66 11.58
N SER A 20 -9.79 -19.91 10.29
CA SER A 20 -8.86 -20.81 9.64
C SER A 20 -7.49 -20.21 9.45
N MET A 21 -7.41 -18.90 9.27
CA MET A 21 -6.14 -18.21 9.20
C MET A 21 -5.44 -18.16 10.56
N ALA A 22 -6.18 -17.95 11.63
CA ALA A 22 -5.65 -18.06 12.98
C ALA A 22 -5.10 -19.46 13.27
N SER A 23 -5.77 -20.52 12.78
CA SER A 23 -5.32 -21.90 12.94
C SER A 23 -4.07 -22.26 12.15
N MET A 24 -3.75 -21.51 11.08
CA MET A 24 -2.54 -21.69 10.28
C MET A 24 -1.30 -20.97 10.87
N GLY A 25 -1.41 -20.40 12.07
CA GLY A 25 -0.29 -19.69 12.70
C GLY A 25 0.08 -18.35 12.07
N HIS A 26 -0.75 -17.84 11.17
CA HIS A 26 -0.55 -16.55 10.51
C HIS A 26 -1.17 -15.44 11.36
N SER A 27 -0.62 -15.23 12.53
CA SER A 27 -1.08 -14.22 13.50
C SER A 27 -0.98 -12.76 13.03
N GLY A 28 -0.48 -12.54 11.80
CA GLY A 28 -0.32 -11.20 11.22
C GLY A 28 -1.46 -10.73 10.33
N ILE A 29 -2.53 -11.51 10.17
CA ILE A 29 -3.62 -11.17 9.25
C ILE A 29 -4.91 -10.89 10.03
N LEU A 30 -4.79 -10.03 10.99
CA LEU A 30 -5.90 -9.24 11.49
C LEU A 30 -6.20 -8.18 10.41
N GLY A 31 -7.13 -8.45 9.52
CA GLY A 31 -7.46 -7.53 8.44
C GLY A 31 -7.89 -8.20 7.15
N ALA A 32 -8.04 -9.52 7.16
CA ALA A 32 -8.60 -10.24 6.02
C ALA A 32 -10.05 -9.79 5.70
N GLU A 33 -10.75 -9.30 6.69
CA GLU A 33 -12.06 -8.65 6.55
C GLU A 33 -12.02 -7.38 5.68
N TYR A 34 -10.87 -6.78 5.53
CA TYR A 34 -10.66 -5.56 4.73
C TYR A 34 -10.11 -5.85 3.33
N LEU A 35 -9.90 -7.12 2.99
CA LEU A 35 -9.48 -7.47 1.64
C LEU A 35 -10.63 -7.33 0.65
N PRO A 36 -10.39 -6.84 -0.57
CA PRO A 36 -11.38 -6.89 -1.63
C PRO A 36 -11.86 -8.32 -1.85
N LEU A 37 -13.15 -8.49 -2.13
CA LEU A 37 -13.77 -9.82 -2.27
C LEU A 37 -13.17 -10.67 -3.39
N ASP A 38 -12.61 -10.01 -4.41
CA ASP A 38 -12.07 -10.64 -5.61
C ASP A 38 -10.57 -10.97 -5.49
N VAL A 39 -9.96 -10.70 -4.33
CA VAL A 39 -8.55 -11.00 -4.09
C VAL A 39 -8.41 -12.44 -3.62
N GLU A 40 -7.74 -13.25 -4.42
CA GLU A 40 -7.33 -14.58 -3.99
C GLU A 40 -6.26 -14.51 -2.90
N TRP A 41 -6.40 -15.39 -1.90
CA TRP A 41 -5.49 -15.46 -0.78
C TRP A 41 -4.18 -16.15 -1.17
N ASN A 42 -3.26 -15.39 -1.78
CA ASN A 42 -1.95 -15.89 -2.12
C ASN A 42 -0.89 -15.08 -1.34
N PHE A 43 -0.71 -15.41 -0.06
CA PHE A 43 0.13 -14.68 0.88
C PHE A 43 1.63 -14.94 0.74
N TYR A 44 2.02 -15.77 -0.19
CA TYR A 44 3.42 -16.21 -0.32
C TYR A 44 4.23 -15.36 -1.28
N TYR A 45 3.73 -14.22 -1.63
CA TYR A 45 4.42 -13.34 -2.55
C TYR A 45 5.43 -12.46 -1.81
N HIS A 46 6.68 -12.82 -1.93
CA HIS A 46 7.79 -12.05 -1.38
C HIS A 46 8.53 -11.24 -2.44
N ASP A 47 8.31 -11.55 -3.71
CA ASP A 47 9.06 -11.02 -4.84
C ASP A 47 8.18 -10.16 -5.76
N ALA A 48 8.82 -9.43 -6.67
CA ALA A 48 8.15 -8.70 -7.74
C ALA A 48 7.96 -9.63 -8.96
N TRP A 49 6.78 -9.52 -9.64
CA TRP A 49 6.51 -10.26 -10.87
C TRP A 49 6.56 -9.33 -12.07
N PRO A 50 7.56 -9.52 -12.92
CA PRO A 50 7.68 -8.78 -14.15
C PRO A 50 6.78 -9.36 -15.24
N SER A 51 6.29 -8.48 -16.14
CA SER A 51 5.73 -8.89 -17.43
C SER A 51 6.83 -9.42 -18.35
N ASP A 52 6.41 -10.05 -19.45
CA ASP A 52 7.33 -10.46 -20.50
C ASP A 52 8.17 -9.26 -20.98
N GLY A 53 9.47 -9.48 -21.17
CA GLY A 53 10.42 -8.44 -21.59
C GLY A 53 10.87 -7.49 -20.47
N VAL A 54 10.53 -7.76 -19.23
CA VAL A 54 11.07 -7.06 -18.04
C VAL A 54 11.94 -8.01 -17.24
N THR A 55 13.16 -7.58 -16.95
CA THR A 55 14.07 -8.31 -16.06
C THR A 55 14.18 -7.57 -14.73
N VAL A 56 13.94 -8.27 -13.64
CA VAL A 56 14.17 -7.75 -12.28
C VAL A 56 15.56 -8.17 -11.84
N GLU A 57 16.43 -7.20 -11.59
CA GLU A 57 17.82 -7.41 -11.16
C GLU A 57 17.94 -7.44 -9.63
N ALA A 58 17.15 -6.60 -8.95
CA ALA A 58 17.09 -6.54 -7.51
C ALA A 58 15.69 -6.12 -7.04
N PHE A 59 15.25 -6.69 -5.93
CA PHE A 59 13.98 -6.35 -5.29
C PHE A 59 14.18 -6.26 -3.78
N GLU A 60 13.77 -5.14 -3.21
CA GLU A 60 13.75 -4.92 -1.78
C GLU A 60 12.37 -4.42 -1.37
N LYS A 61 11.83 -4.98 -0.28
CA LYS A 61 10.56 -4.56 0.29
C LYS A 61 10.72 -4.25 1.77
N GLU A 62 10.32 -3.05 2.13
CA GLU A 62 10.23 -2.60 3.52
C GLU A 62 8.84 -2.04 3.79
N ASN A 63 8.01 -2.79 4.52
CA ASN A 63 6.61 -2.46 4.79
C ASN A 63 5.81 -2.22 3.48
N LEU A 64 5.33 -0.98 3.28
CA LEU A 64 4.58 -0.54 2.09
C LEU A 64 5.46 0.18 1.05
N ASN A 65 6.78 0.04 1.17
CA ASN A 65 7.74 0.61 0.24
C ASN A 65 8.48 -0.51 -0.47
N THR A 66 8.72 -0.34 -1.75
CA THR A 66 9.58 -1.25 -2.52
C THR A 66 10.59 -0.46 -3.33
N LEU A 67 11.78 -1.05 -3.50
CA LEU A 67 12.80 -0.63 -4.45
C LEU A 67 13.05 -1.79 -5.39
N THR A 68 12.81 -1.57 -6.68
CA THR A 68 12.96 -2.61 -7.70
C THR A 68 13.86 -2.10 -8.80
N THR A 69 15.01 -2.74 -8.98
CA THR A 69 15.90 -2.45 -10.10
C THR A 69 15.51 -3.34 -11.28
N VAL A 70 15.18 -2.71 -12.40
CA VAL A 70 14.61 -3.38 -13.56
C VAL A 70 15.21 -2.88 -14.86
N THR A 71 15.23 -3.77 -15.86
CA THR A 71 15.52 -3.47 -17.25
C THR A 71 14.38 -3.95 -18.12
N THR A 72 13.85 -3.09 -19.01
CA THR A 72 12.83 -3.45 -20.00
C THR A 72 13.44 -3.52 -21.39
N VAL A 73 12.90 -4.38 -22.26
CA VAL A 73 13.32 -4.42 -23.66
C VAL A 73 12.91 -3.13 -24.39
N ALA A 74 13.67 -2.76 -25.42
CA ALA A 74 13.46 -1.52 -26.17
C ALA A 74 12.33 -1.62 -27.21
N SER A 75 11.80 -2.83 -27.48
CA SER A 75 10.69 -3.02 -28.42
C SER A 75 9.40 -2.41 -27.88
N PRO A 76 8.48 -1.94 -28.75
CA PRO A 76 7.18 -1.49 -28.31
C PRO A 76 6.40 -2.61 -27.61
N GLY A 77 5.81 -2.32 -26.44
CA GLY A 77 5.05 -3.29 -25.66
C GLY A 77 4.54 -2.65 -24.34
N GLU A 78 3.70 -3.39 -23.65
CA GLU A 78 3.29 -3.04 -22.30
C GLU A 78 4.20 -3.72 -21.30
N TYR A 79 4.97 -2.93 -20.56
CA TYR A 79 5.89 -3.41 -19.56
C TYR A 79 5.43 -2.99 -18.18
N TYR A 80 5.41 -3.94 -17.26
CA TYR A 80 5.01 -3.69 -15.88
C TYR A 80 5.71 -4.63 -14.92
N ILE A 81 5.65 -4.25 -13.66
CA ILE A 81 5.96 -5.11 -12.52
C ILE A 81 4.77 -5.12 -11.58
N ASP A 82 4.33 -6.30 -11.19
CA ASP A 82 3.38 -6.50 -10.09
C ASP A 82 4.15 -6.70 -8.80
N LEU A 83 3.76 -5.97 -7.77
CA LEU A 83 4.45 -5.94 -6.49
C LEU A 83 3.62 -6.65 -5.42
N PRO A 84 4.25 -7.30 -4.43
CA PRO A 84 3.56 -8.07 -3.39
C PRO A 84 2.88 -7.16 -2.35
N MET A 85 2.01 -6.29 -2.83
CA MET A 85 1.22 -5.36 -2.05
C MET A 85 -0.15 -5.20 -2.72
N LEU A 86 -1.22 -5.13 -1.94
CA LEU A 86 -2.55 -4.84 -2.47
C LEU A 86 -2.68 -3.37 -2.83
N LEU A 87 -3.31 -3.10 -3.97
CA LEU A 87 -3.51 -1.73 -4.44
C LEU A 87 -4.60 -1.02 -3.63
N TYR A 88 -4.20 0.05 -2.97
CA TYR A 88 -5.09 1.06 -2.39
C TYR A 88 -4.80 2.44 -3.01
N LYS A 89 -5.76 3.33 -2.93
CA LYS A 89 -5.53 4.74 -3.32
C LYS A 89 -4.44 5.35 -2.45
N GLY A 90 -3.41 5.93 -3.07
CA GLY A 90 -2.30 6.58 -2.36
C GLY A 90 -0.94 5.93 -2.59
N TYR A 91 -0.85 4.92 -3.47
CA TYR A 91 0.42 4.45 -3.98
C TYR A 91 0.98 5.38 -5.05
N HIS A 92 2.28 5.55 -5.02
CA HIS A 92 3.04 6.36 -5.95
C HIS A 92 4.27 5.62 -6.42
N THR A 93 4.74 5.97 -7.61
CA THR A 93 5.98 5.46 -8.18
C THR A 93 6.93 6.59 -8.48
N LYS A 94 8.22 6.30 -8.46
CA LYS A 94 9.27 7.22 -8.86
C LYS A 94 10.51 6.47 -9.31
N ASP A 95 11.06 6.86 -10.44
CA ASP A 95 12.42 6.51 -10.82
C ASP A 95 13.41 7.22 -9.88
N MET A 96 14.30 6.47 -9.26
CA MET A 96 15.24 7.00 -8.27
C MET A 96 16.32 7.87 -8.89
N THR A 97 16.62 7.71 -10.18
CA THR A 97 17.65 8.47 -10.88
C THR A 97 17.11 9.78 -11.44
N THR A 98 16.01 9.71 -12.18
CA THR A 98 15.45 10.89 -12.90
C THR A 98 14.36 11.61 -12.13
N GLY A 99 13.78 10.98 -11.12
CA GLY A 99 12.63 11.49 -10.39
C GLY A 99 11.30 11.36 -11.13
N LYS A 100 11.29 10.77 -12.34
CA LYS A 100 10.09 10.59 -13.15
C LYS A 100 9.12 9.65 -12.46
N LYS A 101 7.84 10.02 -12.46
CA LYS A 101 6.76 9.18 -11.94
C LYS A 101 6.22 8.28 -13.04
N PHE A 102 5.88 7.07 -12.67
CA PHE A 102 5.22 6.11 -13.55
C PHE A 102 3.77 5.90 -13.12
N PRO A 103 2.88 5.47 -14.02
CA PRO A 103 1.51 5.12 -13.64
C PRO A 103 1.48 3.90 -12.70
N VAL A 104 0.55 3.95 -11.74
CA VAL A 104 0.20 2.81 -10.88
C VAL A 104 -1.20 2.38 -11.22
N THR A 105 -1.41 1.10 -11.42
CA THR A 105 -2.72 0.50 -11.69
C THR A 105 -2.90 -0.80 -10.92
N VAL A 106 -4.09 -1.38 -11.02
CA VAL A 106 -4.36 -2.69 -10.47
C VAL A 106 -3.71 -3.75 -11.35
N GLY A 107 -2.92 -4.60 -10.76
CA GLY A 107 -2.34 -5.78 -11.38
C GLY A 107 -3.17 -7.03 -11.12
N GLU A 108 -2.57 -8.18 -11.43
CA GLU A 108 -3.18 -9.47 -11.16
C GLU A 108 -3.48 -9.61 -9.66
N ASN A 109 -4.60 -10.21 -9.34
CA ASN A 109 -5.06 -10.45 -7.97
C ASN A 109 -5.07 -9.18 -7.06
N GLY A 110 -5.36 -8.00 -7.64
CA GLY A 110 -5.43 -6.76 -6.88
C GLY A 110 -4.08 -6.17 -6.45
N HIS A 111 -2.97 -6.68 -6.98
CA HIS A 111 -1.64 -6.18 -6.64
C HIS A 111 -1.36 -4.79 -7.20
N VAL A 112 -0.38 -4.14 -6.59
CA VAL A 112 0.15 -2.88 -7.11
C VAL A 112 0.94 -3.16 -8.37
N ARG A 113 0.50 -2.63 -9.51
CA ARG A 113 1.18 -2.69 -10.80
C ARG A 113 1.80 -1.37 -11.13
N ALA A 114 3.12 -1.35 -11.34
CA ALA A 114 3.83 -0.20 -11.86
C ALA A 114 4.08 -0.38 -13.36
N ILE A 115 3.60 0.57 -14.17
CA ILE A 115 3.78 0.55 -15.64
C ILE A 115 5.12 1.19 -15.98
N LEU A 116 5.90 0.50 -16.79
CA LEU A 116 7.25 0.91 -17.17
C LEU A 116 7.30 1.26 -18.66
N PRO A 117 8.13 2.24 -19.08
CA PRO A 117 8.33 2.50 -20.49
C PRO A 117 9.26 1.45 -21.14
N ALA A 118 9.15 1.29 -22.46
CA ALA A 118 10.09 0.48 -23.24
C ALA A 118 11.51 1.05 -23.15
N GLY A 119 12.51 0.16 -23.08
CA GLY A 119 13.92 0.54 -22.99
C GLY A 119 14.31 1.21 -21.66
N TYR A 120 13.49 1.06 -20.61
CA TYR A 120 13.81 1.59 -19.29
C TYR A 120 14.85 0.72 -18.59
N GLN A 121 15.82 1.37 -17.96
CA GLN A 121 16.77 0.75 -17.07
C GLN A 121 16.96 1.66 -15.85
N GLY A 122 16.69 1.11 -14.67
CA GLY A 122 16.83 1.88 -13.43
C GLY A 122 16.12 1.27 -12.24
N THR A 123 16.13 2.02 -11.14
CA THR A 123 15.48 1.62 -9.89
C THR A 123 14.19 2.38 -9.68
N VAL A 124 13.10 1.65 -9.62
CA VAL A 124 11.75 2.17 -9.35
C VAL A 124 11.45 2.03 -7.87
N LYS A 125 11.14 3.14 -7.23
CA LYS A 125 10.57 3.17 -5.89
C LYS A 125 9.05 3.22 -5.99
N VAL A 126 8.38 2.33 -5.25
CA VAL A 126 6.93 2.38 -5.04
C VAL A 126 6.66 2.54 -3.56
N TRP A 127 5.79 3.46 -3.20
CA TRP A 127 5.46 3.72 -1.78
C TRP A 127 4.02 4.16 -1.61
N TYR A 128 3.51 3.93 -0.41
CA TYR A 128 2.20 4.41 0.02
C TYR A 128 2.34 5.70 0.82
N SER A 129 1.68 6.77 0.39
CA SER A 129 1.67 8.06 1.11
C SER A 129 0.36 8.39 1.79
N GLY A 130 -0.64 7.54 1.62
CA GLY A 130 -2.00 7.84 2.04
C GLY A 130 -2.70 8.86 1.12
N MET A 131 -3.87 9.28 1.54
CA MET A 131 -4.68 10.24 0.77
C MET A 131 -4.37 11.67 1.22
N TRP A 132 -4.29 12.60 0.27
CA TRP A 132 -3.97 14.01 0.54
C TRP A 132 -4.92 14.65 1.57
N TYR A 133 -6.18 14.26 1.57
CA TYR A 133 -7.18 14.80 2.50
C TYR A 133 -6.95 14.38 3.96
N TRP A 134 -6.22 13.28 4.21
CA TRP A 134 -5.80 12.94 5.57
C TRP A 134 -4.82 13.97 6.13
N ARG A 135 -3.91 14.46 5.28
CA ARG A 135 -2.98 15.54 5.67
C ARG A 135 -3.71 16.85 5.95
N VAL A 136 -4.77 17.13 5.17
CA VAL A 136 -5.62 18.30 5.45
C VAL A 136 -6.36 18.13 6.78
N ALA A 137 -6.93 16.96 7.04
CA ALA A 137 -7.61 16.68 8.30
C ALA A 137 -6.67 16.78 9.51
N GLU A 138 -5.44 16.26 9.40
CA GLU A 138 -4.40 16.42 10.41
C GLU A 138 -4.11 17.90 10.69
N GLY A 139 -3.94 18.70 9.64
CA GLY A 139 -3.70 20.14 9.75
C GLY A 139 -4.85 20.88 10.42
N VAL A 140 -6.09 20.60 10.04
CA VAL A 140 -7.29 21.18 10.66
C VAL A 140 -7.39 20.82 12.15
N SER A 141 -7.13 19.56 12.47
CA SER A 141 -7.14 19.11 13.87
C SER A 141 -6.09 19.82 14.71
N LEU A 142 -4.89 20.00 14.18
CA LEU A 142 -3.83 20.74 14.87
C LEU A 142 -4.21 22.20 15.11
N LEU A 143 -4.75 22.88 14.09
CA LEU A 143 -5.22 24.28 14.21
C LEU A 143 -6.34 24.41 15.25
N PHE A 144 -7.27 23.46 15.31
CA PHE A 144 -8.31 23.43 16.32
C PHE A 144 -7.73 23.35 17.73
N TRP A 145 -6.78 22.45 17.96
CA TRP A 145 -6.12 22.33 19.27
C TRP A 145 -5.39 23.60 19.69
N VAL A 146 -4.68 24.24 18.76
CA VAL A 146 -4.00 25.51 19.02
C VAL A 146 -5.00 26.60 19.38
N ALA A 147 -6.11 26.69 18.66
CA ALA A 147 -7.15 27.69 18.93
C ALA A 147 -7.81 27.50 20.30
N VAL A 148 -8.15 26.26 20.68
CA VAL A 148 -8.73 25.94 21.99
C VAL A 148 -7.75 26.29 23.10
N THR A 149 -6.50 25.90 22.99
CA THR A 149 -5.47 26.19 23.99
C THR A 149 -5.27 27.71 24.15
N ALA A 150 -5.19 28.44 23.03
CA ALA A 150 -5.06 29.90 23.07
C ALA A 150 -6.26 30.57 23.74
N TYR A 151 -7.48 30.08 23.43
CA TYR A 151 -8.70 30.59 24.05
C TYR A 151 -8.70 30.36 25.57
N GLU A 152 -8.31 29.20 26.05
CA GLU A 152 -8.22 28.90 27.48
C GLU A 152 -7.21 29.81 28.19
N ILE A 153 -6.02 29.98 27.62
CA ILE A 153 -4.99 30.87 28.19
C ILE A 153 -5.50 32.31 28.31
N ILE A 154 -6.16 32.82 27.26
CA ILE A 154 -6.71 34.19 27.26
C ILE A 154 -7.83 34.31 28.27
N SER A 155 -8.72 33.32 28.35
CA SER A 155 -9.83 33.30 29.29
C SER A 155 -9.37 33.30 30.75
N HIS A 156 -8.38 32.48 31.07
CA HIS A 156 -7.81 32.42 32.41
C HIS A 156 -7.07 33.73 32.78
N LYS A 157 -6.37 34.36 31.86
CA LYS A 157 -5.73 35.65 32.09
C LYS A 157 -6.77 36.74 32.41
N LYS A 158 -7.86 36.80 31.66
CA LYS A 158 -8.94 37.75 31.86
C LYS A 158 -9.70 37.56 33.17
N GLN A 159 -9.78 36.35 33.69
CA GLN A 159 -10.37 36.07 35.02
C GLN A 159 -9.48 36.61 36.14
N ARG A 160 -8.16 36.37 36.05
CA ARG A 160 -7.20 36.87 37.06
C ARG A 160 -7.10 38.37 37.14
N GLU A 161 -7.36 39.10 36.05
CA GLU A 161 -7.35 40.58 36.03
C GLU A 161 -8.63 41.17 36.60
N ARG A 162 -9.66 40.37 36.94
CA ARG A 162 -10.93 40.82 37.50
C ARG A 162 -11.06 40.53 39.03
N GLU A 163 -10.15 39.77 39.55
CA GLU A 163 -10.00 39.49 41.01
C GLU A 163 -9.01 40.51 41.64
#